data_1df86f4810480c3bee9865ddac9ae84d
#
_entry.id   1df86f4810480c3bee9865ddac9ae84d
#
_cell.length_a   1.000
_cell.length_b   1.000
_cell.length_c   1.000
_cell.angle_alpha   90.00
_cell.angle_beta   90.00
_cell.angle_gamma   90.00
#
_symmetry.space_group_name_H-M   'P 1'
#
loop_
_entity.id
_entity.type
_entity.pdbx_description
1 polymer ?
#
loop_
_entity_poly.entity_id
_entity_poly.type
_entity_poly.pdbx_seq_one_letter_code
_entity_poly.pdbx_strand_id
1 'polypeptide(L)'
;MGIFRGTGGTGDATTDAVASQVGTDASTASTKANAAASSATDAAASATAADTAKTAAETAQAAAVVAKTAAETAETNAETAETNAETAETNAASSATSATSSASTAT
;
A
#
# COMPACT_ATOMS: atom_id res chain seq x y z
N MET A 1 -64.21 18.30 45.63
CA MET A 1 -63.91 18.12 45.07
C MET A 1 -62.80 18.36 44.44
N GLY A 2 -62.32 18.63 44.62
CA GLY A 2 -61.29 18.91 44.18
C GLY A 2 -60.53 18.22 43.41
N ILE A 3 -60.67 17.92 43.19
CA ILE A 3 -60.23 17.30 42.67
C ILE A 3 -59.43 17.47 41.81
N PHE A 4 -59.22 17.80 41.57
CA PHE A 4 -58.70 17.78 40.82
C PHE A 4 -57.76 18.20 40.61
N ARG A 5 -57.51 18.66 41.01
CA ARG A 5 -56.71 19.03 40.81
C ARG A 5 -55.84 18.31 40.79
N GLY A 6 -56.11 17.63 41.24
CA GLY A 6 -55.21 16.70 41.25
C GLY A 6 -54.54 16.49 40.04
N THR A 7 -55.16 16.62 39.26
CA THR A 7 -54.59 16.54 38.06
C THR A 7 -53.38 17.40 37.99
N GLY A 8 -53.45 18.58 38.45
CA GLY A 8 -52.32 19.44 38.39
C GLY A 8 -51.11 18.84 39.00
N GLY A 9 -51.23 18.35 40.21
CA GLY A 9 -50.11 17.83 40.92
C GLY A 9 -49.50 16.61 40.26
N THR A 10 -50.24 15.54 40.25
CA THR A 10 -49.75 14.27 39.79
C THR A 10 -49.47 14.26 38.27
N GLY A 11 -50.40 14.82 37.53
CA GLY A 11 -50.27 14.87 36.10
C GLY A 11 -49.11 15.71 35.66
N ASP A 12 -48.90 16.86 36.28
CA ASP A 12 -47.79 17.75 35.96
C ASP A 12 -46.46 17.10 36.25
N ALA A 13 -46.32 16.44 37.42
CA ALA A 13 -45.09 15.76 37.76
C ALA A 13 -44.76 14.65 36.78
N THR A 14 -45.75 13.88 36.34
CA THR A 14 -45.59 12.83 35.35
C THR A 14 -45.23 13.41 33.98
N THR A 15 -45.89 14.50 33.59
CA THR A 15 -45.63 15.17 32.33
C THR A 15 -44.23 15.75 32.29
N ASP A 16 -43.80 16.37 33.39
CA ASP A 16 -42.45 16.91 33.50
C ASP A 16 -41.39 15.80 33.44
N ALA A 17 -41.64 14.68 34.09
CA ALA A 17 -40.73 13.53 34.05
C ALA A 17 -40.61 12.97 32.62
N VAL A 18 -41.74 12.85 31.90
CA VAL A 18 -41.74 12.40 30.51
C VAL A 18 -41.05 13.41 29.64
N ALA A 19 -41.27 14.71 29.80
CA ALA A 19 -40.61 15.75 29.03
C ALA A 19 -39.11 15.73 29.27
N SER A 20 -38.66 15.54 30.49
CA SER A 20 -37.23 15.39 30.84
C SER A 20 -36.63 14.15 30.18
N GLN A 21 -37.33 13.04 30.19
CA GLN A 21 -36.89 11.80 29.58
C GLN A 21 -36.77 11.95 28.07
N VAL A 22 -37.75 12.57 27.43
CA VAL A 22 -37.69 12.86 25.97
C VAL A 22 -36.51 13.73 25.66
N GLY A 23 -36.22 14.77 26.46
CA GLY A 23 -35.03 15.62 26.28
C GLY A 23 -33.74 14.83 26.44
N THR A 24 -33.64 13.94 27.41
CA THR A 24 -32.47 13.09 27.60
C THR A 24 -32.29 12.13 26.42
N ASP A 25 -33.40 11.51 25.99
CA ASP A 25 -33.36 10.57 24.86
C ASP A 25 -32.94 11.28 23.56
N ALA A 26 -33.42 12.49 23.33
CA ALA A 26 -33.05 13.30 22.17
C ALA A 26 -31.54 13.66 22.20
N SER A 27 -31.02 14.01 23.37
CA SER A 27 -29.60 14.28 23.57
C SER A 27 -28.77 13.03 23.34
N THR A 28 -29.21 11.91 23.86
CA THR A 28 -28.53 10.63 23.66
C THR A 28 -28.54 10.25 22.18
N ALA A 29 -29.66 10.39 21.50
CA ALA A 29 -29.77 10.11 20.07
C ALA A 29 -28.83 11.02 19.26
N SER A 30 -28.74 12.28 19.58
CA SER A 30 -27.84 13.23 18.93
C SER A 30 -26.38 12.85 19.15
N THR A 31 -26.01 12.51 20.38
CA THR A 31 -24.67 12.05 20.72
C THR A 31 -24.31 10.79 19.93
N LYS A 32 -25.21 9.83 19.85
CA LYS A 32 -25.00 8.60 19.10
C LYS A 32 -24.89 8.86 17.59
N ALA A 33 -25.68 9.76 17.06
CA ALA A 33 -25.61 10.14 15.65
C ALA A 33 -24.26 10.81 15.33
N ASN A 34 -23.79 11.70 16.21
CA ASN A 34 -22.49 12.34 16.04
C ASN A 34 -21.34 11.32 16.13
N ALA A 35 -21.42 10.38 17.07
CA ALA A 35 -20.44 9.32 17.19
C ALA A 35 -20.41 8.44 15.94
N ALA A 36 -21.58 8.10 15.40
CA ALA A 36 -21.70 7.33 14.17
C ALA A 36 -21.09 8.09 12.98
N ALA A 37 -21.34 9.40 12.88
CA ALA A 37 -20.78 10.24 11.83
C ALA A 37 -19.25 10.30 11.93
N SER A 38 -18.71 10.45 13.14
CA SER A 38 -17.26 10.43 13.36
C SER A 38 -16.67 9.08 12.96
N SER A 39 -17.29 7.98 13.37
CA SER A 39 -16.84 6.62 13.01
C SER A 39 -16.87 6.41 11.49
N ALA A 40 -17.88 6.93 10.81
CA ALA A 40 -17.98 6.85 9.36
C ALA A 40 -16.84 7.64 8.68
N THR A 41 -16.51 8.80 9.23
CA THR A 41 -15.40 9.63 8.73
C THR A 41 -14.06 8.90 8.93
N ASP A 42 -13.86 8.32 10.10
CA ASP A 42 -12.64 7.57 10.42
C ASP A 42 -12.50 6.34 9.51
N ALA A 43 -13.61 5.66 9.25
CA ALA A 43 -13.63 4.52 8.35
C ALA A 43 -13.27 4.93 6.91
N ALA A 44 -13.79 6.06 6.45
CA ALA A 44 -13.47 6.60 5.12
C ALA A 44 -12.00 7.00 5.02
N ALA A 45 -11.47 7.62 6.07
CA ALA A 45 -10.03 7.97 6.13
C ALA A 45 -9.16 6.72 6.11
N SER A 46 -9.55 5.69 6.85
CA SER A 46 -8.83 4.41 6.87
C SER A 46 -8.86 3.71 5.51
N ALA A 47 -9.99 3.76 4.82
CA ALA A 47 -10.12 3.21 3.46
C ALA A 47 -9.19 3.94 2.49
N THR A 48 -9.16 5.27 2.56
CA THR A 48 -8.28 6.09 1.72
C THR A 48 -6.80 5.78 2.00
N ALA A 49 -6.44 5.62 3.28
CA ALA A 49 -5.07 5.27 3.66
C ALA A 49 -4.69 3.88 3.14
N ALA A 50 -5.62 2.93 3.18
CA ALA A 50 -5.41 1.58 2.65
C ALA A 50 -5.20 1.59 1.13
N ASP A 51 -5.99 2.37 0.40
CA ASP A 51 -5.84 2.51 -1.05
C ASP A 51 -4.50 3.17 -1.42
N THR A 52 -4.08 4.17 -0.64
CA THR A 52 -2.77 4.81 -0.83
C THR A 52 -1.64 3.82 -0.59
N ALA A 53 -1.73 3.03 0.48
CA ALA A 53 -0.72 2.01 0.78
C ALA A 53 -0.67 0.93 -0.30
N LYS A 54 -1.82 0.53 -0.82
CA LYS A 54 -1.91 -0.44 -1.93
C LYS A 54 -1.22 0.10 -3.17
N THR A 55 -1.54 1.33 -3.56
CA THR A 55 -0.91 1.98 -4.72
C THR A 55 0.60 2.09 -4.56
N ALA A 56 1.07 2.44 -3.36
CA ALA A 56 2.51 2.49 -3.08
C ALA A 56 3.16 1.12 -3.20
N ALA A 57 2.50 0.07 -2.73
CA ALA A 57 3.00 -1.30 -2.83
C ALA A 57 3.08 -1.76 -4.29
N GLU A 58 2.07 -1.45 -5.09
CA GLU A 58 2.03 -1.78 -6.52
C GLU A 58 3.15 -1.05 -7.28
N THR A 59 3.40 0.21 -6.94
CA THR A 59 4.49 1.00 -7.51
C THR A 59 5.84 0.39 -7.16
N ALA A 60 6.02 0.01 -5.89
CA ALA A 60 7.26 -0.64 -5.44
C ALA A 60 7.48 -1.98 -6.13
N GLN A 61 6.41 -2.74 -6.32
CA GLN A 61 6.48 -4.02 -7.04
C GLN A 61 6.89 -3.81 -8.49
N ALA A 62 6.30 -2.83 -9.17
CA ALA A 62 6.66 -2.51 -10.56
C ALA A 62 8.14 -2.09 -10.66
N ALA A 63 8.62 -1.28 -9.72
CA ALA A 63 10.02 -0.87 -9.68
C ALA A 63 10.95 -2.07 -9.45
N ALA A 64 10.55 -3.02 -8.60
CA ALA A 64 11.32 -4.23 -8.34
C ALA A 64 11.41 -5.11 -9.59
N VAL A 65 10.34 -5.21 -10.37
CA VAL A 65 10.33 -5.97 -11.63
C VAL A 65 11.28 -5.31 -12.64
N VAL A 66 11.27 -3.99 -12.75
CA VAL A 66 12.19 -3.26 -13.64
C VAL A 66 13.63 -3.50 -13.22
N ALA A 67 13.92 -3.41 -11.93
CA ALA A 67 15.27 -3.63 -11.41
C ALA A 67 15.73 -5.06 -11.68
N LYS A 68 14.84 -6.04 -11.53
CA LYS A 68 15.15 -7.45 -11.82
C LYS A 68 15.52 -7.63 -13.29
N THR A 69 14.70 -7.09 -14.20
CA THR A 69 14.96 -7.17 -15.65
C THR A 69 16.29 -6.51 -16.01
N ALA A 70 16.61 -5.37 -15.38
CA ALA A 70 17.89 -4.69 -15.62
C ALA A 70 19.08 -5.54 -15.16
N ALA A 71 18.93 -6.22 -14.00
CA ALA A 71 19.95 -7.12 -13.49
C ALA A 71 20.16 -8.32 -14.42
N GLU A 72 19.08 -8.92 -14.90
CA GLU A 72 19.14 -10.05 -15.84
C GLU A 72 19.81 -9.64 -17.16
N THR A 73 19.53 -8.43 -17.65
CA THR A 73 20.16 -7.88 -18.83
C THR A 73 21.67 -7.68 -18.59
N ALA A 74 22.04 -7.15 -17.43
CA ALA A 74 23.45 -6.94 -17.08
C ALA A 74 24.20 -8.27 -16.99
N GLU A 75 23.57 -9.30 -16.42
CA GLU A 75 24.12 -10.65 -16.35
C GLU A 75 24.37 -11.22 -17.75
N THR A 76 23.38 -11.15 -18.63
CA THR A 76 23.51 -11.61 -20.03
C THR A 76 24.62 -10.86 -20.77
N ASN A 77 24.75 -9.56 -20.54
CA ASN A 77 25.81 -8.78 -21.14
C ASN A 77 27.19 -9.19 -20.63
N ALA A 78 27.30 -9.51 -19.35
CA ALA A 78 28.55 -9.98 -18.74
C ALA A 78 28.95 -11.34 -19.33
N GLU A 79 28.01 -12.26 -19.45
CA GLU A 79 28.23 -13.58 -20.05
C GLU A 79 28.69 -13.45 -21.52
N THR A 80 28.08 -12.52 -22.26
CA THR A 80 28.45 -12.24 -23.63
C THR A 80 29.89 -11.68 -23.70
N ALA A 81 30.23 -10.77 -22.79
CA ALA A 81 31.57 -10.19 -22.72
C ALA A 81 32.62 -11.26 -22.38
N GLU A 82 32.30 -12.17 -21.47
CA GLU A 82 33.17 -13.31 -21.12
C GLU A 82 33.39 -14.20 -22.32
N THR A 83 32.34 -14.60 -23.03
CA THR A 83 32.44 -15.42 -24.24
C THR A 83 33.29 -14.74 -25.32
N ASN A 84 33.14 -13.42 -25.48
CA ASN A 84 33.92 -12.66 -26.43
C ASN A 84 35.42 -12.62 -26.05
N ALA A 85 35.69 -12.50 -24.74
CA ALA A 85 37.06 -12.52 -24.23
C ALA A 85 37.73 -13.89 -24.46
N GLU A 86 37.00 -14.98 -24.17
CA GLU A 86 37.48 -16.34 -24.41
C GLU A 86 37.77 -16.58 -25.92
N THR A 87 36.88 -16.08 -26.76
CA THR A 87 37.07 -16.15 -28.24
C THR A 87 38.31 -15.39 -28.65
N ALA A 88 38.51 -14.19 -28.11
CA ALA A 88 39.68 -13.38 -28.40
C ALA A 88 40.99 -14.06 -27.94
N GLU A 89 40.97 -14.68 -26.76
CA GLU A 89 42.06 -15.45 -26.22
C GLU A 89 42.42 -16.63 -27.15
N THR A 90 41.41 -17.39 -27.56
CA THR A 90 41.57 -18.52 -28.49
C THR A 90 42.18 -18.05 -29.81
N ASN A 91 41.69 -16.94 -30.35
CA ASN A 91 42.20 -16.38 -31.60
C ASN A 91 43.66 -15.91 -31.45
N ALA A 92 44.01 -15.29 -30.34
CA ALA A 92 45.36 -14.87 -30.04
C ALA A 92 46.32 -16.07 -29.96
N ALA A 93 45.89 -17.15 -29.28
CA ALA A 93 46.66 -18.40 -29.18
C ALA A 93 46.89 -19.02 -30.56
N SER A 94 45.85 -19.05 -31.39
CA SER A 94 45.94 -19.56 -32.76
C SER A 94 46.89 -18.72 -33.61
N SER A 95 46.86 -17.41 -33.48
CA SER A 95 47.76 -16.51 -34.19
C SER A 95 49.22 -16.69 -33.76
N ALA A 96 49.45 -16.87 -32.45
CA ALA A 96 50.81 -17.16 -31.93
C ALA A 96 51.34 -18.48 -32.46
N THR A 97 50.49 -19.51 -32.52
CA THR A 97 50.86 -20.82 -33.09
C THR A 97 51.23 -20.67 -34.58
N SER A 98 50.43 -19.95 -35.33
CA SER A 98 50.70 -19.69 -36.76
C SER A 98 52.02 -18.92 -36.98
N ALA A 99 52.26 -17.93 -36.14
CA ALA A 99 53.51 -17.15 -36.19
C ALA A 99 54.74 -18.02 -35.90
N THR A 100 54.61 -18.91 -34.89
CA THR A 100 55.68 -19.87 -34.56
C THR A 100 55.95 -20.81 -35.73
N SER A 101 54.89 -21.34 -36.34
CA SER A 101 55.04 -22.26 -37.50
C SER A 101 55.67 -21.53 -38.68
N SER A 102 55.32 -20.28 -38.97
CA SER A 102 55.89 -19.50 -40.02
C SER A 102 57.39 -19.20 -39.80
N ALA A 103 57.71 -18.88 -38.52
CA ALA A 103 59.13 -18.65 -38.15
C ALA A 103 59.96 -19.95 -38.31
N SER A 104 59.46 -21.09 -37.94
CA SER A 104 60.08 -22.37 -38.12
C SER A 104 60.27 -22.70 -39.60
N THR A 105 59.32 -22.45 -40.44
CA THR A 105 59.37 -22.70 -41.87
C THR A 105 60.41 -21.78 -42.58
N ALA A 106 60.57 -20.54 -42.11
CA ALA A 106 61.51 -19.60 -42.63
C ALA A 106 62.98 -19.93 -42.28
N THR A 107 63.17 -20.69 -41.23
CA THR A 107 64.53 -21.13 -40.84
C THR A 107 64.95 -22.35 -41.63
#